data_b9d805965216c4a3e1133eab9ae6559d
#
_entry.id   b9d805965216c4a3e1133eab9ae6559d
#
_cell.length_a   1.000
_cell.length_b   1.000
_cell.length_c   1.000
_cell.angle_alpha   90.00
_cell.angle_beta   90.00
_cell.angle_gamma   90.00
#
_symmetry.space_group_name_H-M   'P 1'
#
loop_
_entity.id
_entity.type
_entity.pdbx_description
1 polymer ?
#
loop_
_entity_poly.entity_id
_entity_poly.type
_entity_poly.pdbx_seq_one_letter_code
_entity_poly.pdbx_strand_id
1 'polypeptide(L)'
;MLYLTRKDNAHYCCIRSLNKLLWRTKCKDRASKFCRNCLQGFTSQKVLDKHLTFCSKHEAQHLMFPSEGYGDIVEFENFSKQMRIPFIIYCDFEAFGRKLDTCFPEPSRSNATMTVNYEACGYGHQVVSSDPRYTKPPVIYRGPEVAKHLLKHLFQEEEYIRKILDNIEPLKMTQKDEINFQNAPNCTICGDIFSNTSGKVGDHCHVSGKFRGAACSACNLNFQQPAFIPVFFHNLRGFDSHLLMKGICLFKNKRINVIPNNMEKYISVSFGSLRFIDSFQFLPTSLAGLVEDLVNENPSNFKLMEKEYQDEDKRSLLLRKGVYPYTWMDKETKFDVLSLPPKEAFYDDLAKNHISNEDYDHAKLVWNTFDIRSMGQYHDLYLKSNVLQLGCVVKRFRDECMFNYGLDPAHFYTSLGLAWSAALKVSKCRLQLITDPDMYLFVEAGMRGG
;
A
#
# COMPACT_ATOMS: atom_id res chain seq x y z
N MET A 1 -7.14 -40.34 5.49
CA MET A 1 -6.59 -40.96 6.69
C MET A 1 -6.15 -39.85 7.61
N LEU A 2 -6.56 -39.82 8.86
CA LEU A 2 -6.13 -38.84 9.86
C LEU A 2 -5.17 -39.54 10.81
N TYR A 3 -4.01 -38.97 11.06
CA TYR A 3 -3.03 -39.49 11.99
C TYR A 3 -3.09 -38.63 13.26
N LEU A 4 -3.42 -39.27 14.38
CA LEU A 4 -3.48 -38.64 15.69
C LEU A 4 -2.34 -39.17 16.55
N THR A 5 -1.49 -38.28 17.06
CA THR A 5 -0.48 -38.63 18.06
C THR A 5 -0.88 -38.04 19.40
N ARG A 6 -0.93 -38.85 20.43
CA ARG A 6 -0.95 -38.42 21.85
C ARG A 6 0.25 -39.09 22.54
N LYS A 7 1.19 -38.25 22.96
CA LYS A 7 2.42 -38.59 23.69
C LYS A 7 3.05 -39.95 23.38
N ASP A 8 2.52 -41.05 23.44
CA ASP A 8 3.14 -42.36 23.14
C ASP A 8 2.24 -43.31 22.32
N ASN A 9 1.08 -42.80 21.88
CA ASN A 9 0.14 -43.58 21.08
C ASN A 9 -0.24 -42.89 19.80
N ALA A 10 0.19 -43.45 18.67
CA ALA A 10 -0.21 -43.03 17.34
C ALA A 10 -1.41 -43.84 16.85
N HIS A 11 -2.45 -43.21 16.37
CA HIS A 11 -3.64 -43.85 15.86
C HIS A 11 -4.09 -43.31 14.53
N TYR A 12 -4.44 -44.20 13.60
CA TYR A 12 -4.97 -43.79 12.28
C TYR A 12 -6.49 -43.96 12.26
N CYS A 13 -7.19 -42.88 11.95
CA CYS A 13 -8.63 -42.87 11.74
C CYS A 13 -8.99 -42.78 10.27
N CYS A 14 -9.96 -43.56 9.80
CA CYS A 14 -10.48 -43.45 8.47
C CYS A 14 -11.51 -42.32 8.36
N ILE A 15 -11.22 -41.29 7.51
CA ILE A 15 -12.20 -40.27 7.21
C ILE A 15 -13.14 -40.79 6.14
N ARG A 16 -14.39 -41.14 6.50
CA ARG A 16 -15.42 -41.61 5.56
C ARG A 16 -15.97 -40.46 4.68
N SER A 17 -15.99 -39.24 5.18
CA SER A 17 -16.46 -38.08 4.43
C SER A 17 -15.75 -36.81 4.89
N LEU A 18 -14.92 -36.25 4.01
CA LEU A 18 -14.23 -34.97 4.24
C LEU A 18 -15.23 -33.84 4.45
N ASN A 19 -16.32 -33.85 3.70
CA ASN A 19 -17.37 -32.83 3.81
C ASN A 19 -18.00 -32.79 5.20
N LYS A 20 -18.31 -33.98 5.79
CA LYS A 20 -18.88 -34.05 7.15
C LYS A 20 -17.88 -33.62 8.21
N LEU A 21 -16.60 -33.94 8.04
CA LEU A 21 -15.52 -33.53 8.94
C LEU A 21 -15.34 -32.02 8.96
N LEU A 22 -15.31 -31.38 7.79
CA LEU A 22 -15.00 -29.94 7.65
C LEU A 22 -16.23 -29.04 7.73
N TRP A 23 -17.44 -29.61 7.67
CA TRP A 23 -18.71 -28.85 7.70
C TRP A 23 -18.80 -27.90 8.90
N ARG A 24 -18.45 -28.36 10.10
CA ARG A 24 -18.58 -27.59 11.33
C ARG A 24 -17.48 -26.53 11.51
N THR A 25 -16.31 -26.76 10.93
CA THR A 25 -15.12 -25.91 11.16
C THR A 25 -14.93 -24.81 10.12
N LYS A 26 -15.38 -25.03 8.87
CA LYS A 26 -15.06 -24.10 7.76
C LYS A 26 -16.25 -23.53 7.00
N CYS A 27 -17.50 -23.89 7.32
CA CYS A 27 -18.65 -23.42 6.56
C CYS A 27 -19.86 -23.10 7.42
N LYS A 28 -20.11 -21.82 7.62
CA LYS A 28 -21.47 -21.30 7.86
C LYS A 28 -22.28 -21.26 6.56
N ASP A 29 -21.63 -21.25 5.38
CA ASP A 29 -22.27 -21.08 4.08
C ASP A 29 -22.11 -22.31 3.21
N ARG A 30 -23.22 -22.99 2.92
CA ARG A 30 -23.57 -23.91 1.80
C ARG A 30 -22.44 -24.65 1.02
N ALA A 31 -21.17 -24.63 1.44
CA ALA A 31 -20.12 -25.39 0.76
C ALA A 31 -20.33 -26.88 0.97
N SER A 32 -20.59 -27.61 -0.08
CA SER A 32 -20.84 -29.06 -0.05
C SER A 32 -19.65 -29.90 -0.54
N LYS A 33 -18.63 -29.25 -1.09
CA LYS A 33 -17.45 -29.88 -1.68
C LYS A 33 -16.17 -29.21 -1.17
N PHE A 34 -15.14 -30.01 -0.85
CA PHE A 34 -13.87 -29.48 -0.36
C PHE A 34 -12.70 -29.96 -1.22
N CYS A 35 -11.78 -29.06 -1.50
CA CYS A 35 -10.50 -29.42 -2.11
C CYS A 35 -9.67 -30.22 -1.10
N ARG A 36 -9.13 -31.36 -1.53
CA ARG A 36 -8.28 -32.21 -0.67
C ARG A 36 -6.87 -31.63 -0.46
N ASN A 37 -6.45 -30.72 -1.35
CA ASN A 37 -5.12 -30.11 -1.29
C ASN A 37 -5.08 -28.88 -0.34
N CYS A 38 -6.01 -27.93 -0.49
CA CYS A 38 -6.03 -26.69 0.31
C CYS A 38 -7.18 -26.61 1.32
N LEU A 39 -8.06 -27.61 1.39
CA LEU A 39 -9.24 -27.70 2.26
C LEU A 39 -10.27 -26.57 2.09
N GLN A 40 -10.18 -25.81 0.96
CA GLN A 40 -11.16 -24.78 0.65
C GLN A 40 -12.52 -25.42 0.26
N GLY A 41 -13.61 -24.83 0.73
CA GLY A 41 -14.97 -25.27 0.45
C GLY A 41 -15.56 -24.61 -0.82
N PHE A 42 -16.38 -25.37 -1.56
CA PHE A 42 -17.04 -24.94 -2.79
C PHE A 42 -18.52 -25.37 -2.79
N THR A 43 -19.35 -24.58 -3.46
CA THR A 43 -20.79 -24.82 -3.52
C THR A 43 -21.17 -25.90 -4.50
N SER A 44 -20.35 -26.21 -5.51
CA SER A 44 -20.60 -27.23 -6.53
C SER A 44 -19.34 -27.94 -6.98
N GLN A 45 -19.51 -29.13 -7.57
CA GLN A 45 -18.40 -29.92 -8.13
C GLN A 45 -17.74 -29.16 -9.28
N LYS A 46 -18.50 -28.51 -10.16
CA LYS A 46 -17.97 -27.74 -11.30
C LYS A 46 -16.99 -26.63 -10.85
N VAL A 47 -17.29 -25.94 -9.76
CA VAL A 47 -16.41 -24.89 -9.22
C VAL A 47 -15.16 -25.50 -8.58
N LEU A 48 -15.31 -26.63 -7.89
CA LEU A 48 -14.16 -27.39 -7.34
C LEU A 48 -13.24 -27.87 -8.48
N ASP A 49 -13.79 -28.44 -9.56
CA ASP A 49 -12.99 -28.93 -10.70
C ASP A 49 -12.21 -27.80 -11.36
N LYS A 50 -12.82 -26.62 -11.54
CA LYS A 50 -12.12 -25.43 -12.02
C LYS A 50 -11.00 -25.00 -11.08
N HIS A 51 -11.22 -25.03 -9.78
CA HIS A 51 -10.19 -24.74 -8.77
C HIS A 51 -9.03 -25.75 -8.84
N LEU A 52 -9.32 -27.03 -8.99
CA LEU A 52 -8.30 -28.08 -9.03
C LEU A 52 -7.32 -27.92 -10.20
N THR A 53 -7.71 -27.31 -11.32
CA THR A 53 -6.80 -27.04 -12.44
C THR A 53 -5.60 -26.17 -12.05
N PHE A 54 -5.74 -25.37 -11.01
CA PHE A 54 -4.69 -24.51 -10.46
C PHE A 54 -4.11 -25.10 -9.17
N CYS A 55 -4.96 -25.48 -8.23
CA CYS A 55 -4.55 -25.90 -6.90
C CYS A 55 -3.71 -27.17 -6.90
N SER A 56 -3.99 -28.12 -7.79
CA SER A 56 -3.22 -29.37 -7.93
C SER A 56 -1.77 -29.17 -8.42
N LYS A 57 -1.43 -27.99 -8.90
CA LYS A 57 -0.07 -27.63 -9.35
C LYS A 57 0.83 -27.15 -8.19
N HIS A 58 0.26 -27.00 -7.02
CA HIS A 58 0.95 -26.52 -5.82
C HIS A 58 0.89 -27.60 -4.74
N GLU A 59 1.96 -27.67 -3.95
CA GLU A 59 1.97 -28.52 -2.76
C GLU A 59 0.97 -28.04 -1.73
N ALA A 60 0.43 -28.97 -0.93
CA ALA A 60 -0.44 -28.63 0.20
C ALA A 60 0.34 -27.84 1.24
N GLN A 61 -0.26 -26.75 1.75
CA GLN A 61 0.35 -26.02 2.86
C GLN A 61 0.28 -26.83 4.14
N HIS A 62 1.44 -27.00 4.78
CA HIS A 62 1.55 -27.60 6.10
C HIS A 62 1.51 -26.49 7.16
N LEU A 63 0.62 -26.63 8.13
CA LEU A 63 0.66 -25.80 9.34
C LEU A 63 1.79 -26.32 10.23
N MET A 64 2.75 -25.47 10.50
CA MET A 64 3.83 -25.74 11.45
C MET A 64 3.56 -24.95 12.72
N PHE A 65 3.45 -25.66 13.83
CA PHE A 65 3.39 -25.05 15.14
C PHE A 65 4.80 -24.91 15.71
N PRO A 66 5.07 -23.84 16.48
CA PRO A 66 6.34 -23.75 17.19
C PRO A 66 6.45 -24.87 18.22
N SER A 67 7.67 -25.30 18.52
CA SER A 67 7.93 -26.24 19.59
C SER A 67 8.05 -25.48 20.91
N GLU A 68 7.61 -26.11 22.02
CA GLU A 68 7.75 -25.52 23.35
C GLU A 68 9.23 -25.21 23.64
N GLY A 69 9.52 -23.94 23.99
CA GLY A 69 10.88 -23.44 24.22
C GLY A 69 11.67 -23.08 22.96
N TYR A 70 11.09 -23.29 21.76
CA TYR A 70 11.77 -22.94 20.51
C TYR A 70 10.82 -22.30 19.51
N GLY A 71 10.98 -20.97 19.30
CA GLY A 71 10.15 -20.20 18.38
C GLY A 71 8.72 -19.97 18.87
N ASP A 72 8.43 -20.24 20.14
CA ASP A 72 7.12 -20.10 20.78
C ASP A 72 6.91 -18.72 21.44
N ILE A 73 7.87 -17.81 21.31
CA ILE A 73 7.78 -16.44 21.80
C ILE A 73 7.71 -15.48 20.63
N VAL A 74 6.80 -14.53 20.71
CA VAL A 74 6.73 -13.36 19.82
C VAL A 74 7.06 -12.12 20.62
N GLU A 75 8.06 -11.40 20.17
CA GLU A 75 8.47 -10.08 20.67
C GLU A 75 8.83 -9.18 19.50
N PHE A 76 9.19 -7.92 19.78
CA PHE A 76 9.61 -7.01 18.72
C PHE A 76 11.04 -7.32 18.27
N GLU A 77 11.19 -7.89 17.08
CA GLU A 77 12.48 -8.26 16.49
C GLU A 77 12.82 -7.47 15.23
N ASN A 78 11.83 -6.85 14.61
CA ASN A 78 11.99 -6.22 13.30
C ASN A 78 12.56 -4.79 13.40
N PHE A 79 13.77 -4.64 13.93
CA PHE A 79 14.43 -3.35 14.10
C PHE A 79 14.63 -2.59 12.78
N SER A 80 14.80 -3.27 11.64
CA SER A 80 14.90 -2.63 10.31
C SER A 80 13.68 -1.76 9.97
N LYS A 81 12.49 -2.03 10.53
CA LYS A 81 11.29 -1.24 10.34
C LYS A 81 11.32 0.12 11.05
N GLN A 82 12.32 0.35 11.91
CA GLN A 82 12.61 1.64 12.51
C GLN A 82 13.36 2.58 11.54
N MET A 83 13.92 2.01 10.46
CA MET A 83 14.60 2.81 9.46
C MET A 83 13.56 3.55 8.60
N ARG A 84 13.71 4.88 8.51
CA ARG A 84 12.93 5.66 7.57
C ARG A 84 13.35 5.32 6.14
N ILE A 85 12.41 4.82 5.34
CA ILE A 85 12.68 4.51 3.93
C ILE A 85 12.98 5.82 3.18
N PRO A 86 14.14 5.90 2.50
CA PRO A 86 14.63 7.16 1.95
C PRO A 86 13.90 7.61 0.68
N PHE A 87 13.30 6.70 -0.07
CA PHE A 87 12.58 7.00 -1.31
C PHE A 87 11.17 6.44 -1.26
N ILE A 88 10.21 7.27 -1.62
CA ILE A 88 8.79 6.90 -1.82
C ILE A 88 8.34 7.45 -3.16
N ILE A 89 7.55 6.69 -3.89
CA ILE A 89 6.87 7.16 -5.09
C ILE A 89 5.38 7.28 -4.76
N TYR A 90 4.79 8.43 -5.04
CA TYR A 90 3.36 8.66 -4.94
C TYR A 90 2.76 8.64 -6.32
N CYS A 91 1.66 7.94 -6.52
CA CYS A 91 1.01 7.77 -7.81
C CYS A 91 -0.51 7.91 -7.70
N ASP A 92 -1.12 8.32 -8.79
CA ASP A 92 -2.56 8.34 -8.97
C ASP A 92 -2.91 8.09 -10.44
N PHE A 93 -4.05 7.45 -10.71
CA PHE A 93 -4.63 7.30 -12.05
C PHE A 93 -5.92 8.11 -12.17
N GLU A 94 -6.17 8.58 -13.38
CA GLU A 94 -7.51 8.99 -13.81
C GLU A 94 -7.99 8.07 -14.93
N ALA A 95 -9.32 7.85 -15.00
CA ALA A 95 -9.90 6.92 -15.95
C ALA A 95 -11.18 7.44 -16.58
N PHE A 96 -11.39 7.12 -17.86
CA PHE A 96 -12.67 7.30 -18.51
C PHE A 96 -13.65 6.21 -18.06
N GLY A 97 -14.86 6.61 -17.70
CA GLY A 97 -15.98 5.71 -17.47
C GLY A 97 -16.77 5.48 -18.77
N ARG A 98 -16.41 4.46 -19.54
CA ARG A 98 -17.11 4.14 -20.79
C ARG A 98 -18.38 3.33 -20.48
N LYS A 99 -19.56 3.88 -20.74
CA LYS A 99 -20.82 3.17 -20.60
C LYS A 99 -20.90 2.01 -21.59
N LEU A 100 -21.37 0.86 -21.13
CA LEU A 100 -21.55 -0.33 -21.96
C LEU A 100 -23.01 -0.41 -22.42
N ASP A 101 -23.26 -0.23 -23.72
CA ASP A 101 -24.60 -0.16 -24.31
C ASP A 101 -25.34 -1.52 -24.42
N THR A 102 -24.66 -2.64 -24.08
CA THR A 102 -25.15 -3.99 -24.35
C THR A 102 -25.16 -4.92 -23.14
N CYS A 103 -25.62 -4.44 -22.01
CA CYS A 103 -25.74 -5.30 -20.83
C CYS A 103 -27.14 -5.91 -20.74
N PHE A 104 -27.40 -6.99 -21.48
CA PHE A 104 -28.56 -7.84 -21.24
C PHE A 104 -28.24 -8.84 -20.13
N PRO A 105 -29.11 -8.99 -19.09
CA PRO A 105 -28.95 -10.03 -18.09
C PRO A 105 -28.98 -11.40 -18.78
N GLU A 106 -27.90 -12.16 -18.65
CA GLU A 106 -27.89 -13.55 -19.10
C GLU A 106 -28.45 -14.44 -17.98
N PRO A 107 -29.59 -15.10 -18.16
CA PRO A 107 -30.27 -15.86 -17.08
C PRO A 107 -29.42 -16.98 -16.47
N SER A 108 -28.36 -17.41 -17.18
CA SER A 108 -27.44 -18.46 -16.73
C SER A 108 -26.25 -17.98 -15.91
N ARG A 109 -26.06 -16.65 -15.76
CA ARG A 109 -24.96 -16.03 -15.03
C ARG A 109 -25.46 -15.25 -13.82
N SER A 110 -24.53 -14.87 -12.91
CA SER A 110 -24.86 -14.07 -11.72
C SER A 110 -25.58 -12.77 -12.13
N ASN A 111 -26.49 -12.28 -11.26
CA ASN A 111 -27.28 -11.06 -11.48
C ASN A 111 -26.47 -9.75 -11.50
N ALA A 112 -25.16 -9.80 -11.53
CA ALA A 112 -24.30 -8.63 -11.65
C ALA A 112 -24.14 -8.24 -13.12
N THR A 113 -24.59 -7.04 -13.48
CA THR A 113 -24.45 -6.48 -14.83
C THR A 113 -23.34 -5.45 -14.83
N MET A 114 -22.34 -5.60 -15.72
CA MET A 114 -21.29 -4.60 -15.90
C MET A 114 -21.85 -3.44 -16.72
N THR A 115 -21.99 -2.26 -16.12
CA THR A 115 -22.59 -1.08 -16.76
C THR A 115 -21.56 -0.07 -17.27
N VAL A 116 -20.36 -0.08 -16.70
CA VAL A 116 -19.27 0.84 -17.04
C VAL A 116 -17.94 0.08 -17.12
N ASN A 117 -17.16 0.34 -18.14
CA ASN A 117 -15.76 -0.10 -18.24
C ASN A 117 -14.83 1.09 -17.98
N TYR A 118 -13.98 0.97 -16.96
CA TYR A 118 -12.97 2.00 -16.68
C TYR A 118 -11.69 1.74 -17.46
N GLU A 119 -11.23 2.79 -18.14
CA GLU A 119 -10.00 2.79 -18.93
C GLU A 119 -9.11 3.95 -18.50
N ALA A 120 -7.87 3.65 -18.07
CA ALA A 120 -6.94 4.69 -17.63
C ALA A 120 -6.69 5.71 -18.75
N CYS A 121 -6.90 6.99 -18.46
CA CYS A 121 -6.72 8.10 -19.41
C CYS A 121 -5.54 9.01 -19.06
N GLY A 122 -5.06 8.93 -17.82
CA GLY A 122 -3.89 9.65 -17.34
C GLY A 122 -3.34 9.06 -16.06
N TYR A 123 -2.09 9.40 -15.75
CA TYR A 123 -1.47 9.13 -14.45
C TYR A 123 -0.59 10.30 -14.03
N GLY A 124 -0.45 10.44 -12.72
CA GLY A 124 0.58 11.25 -12.10
C GLY A 124 1.49 10.41 -11.22
N HIS A 125 2.78 10.76 -11.15
CA HIS A 125 3.66 10.22 -10.11
C HIS A 125 4.70 11.23 -9.67
N GLN A 126 5.19 11.07 -8.43
CA GLN A 126 6.29 11.88 -7.90
C GLN A 126 7.22 11.01 -7.06
N VAL A 127 8.51 11.10 -7.31
CA VAL A 127 9.57 10.54 -6.45
C VAL A 127 9.90 11.55 -5.36
N VAL A 128 9.73 11.15 -4.10
CA VAL A 128 10.07 11.96 -2.93
C VAL A 128 11.14 11.25 -2.12
N SER A 129 12.22 11.96 -1.83
CA SER A 129 13.32 11.45 -1.02
C SER A 129 13.40 12.15 0.34
N SER A 130 13.95 11.45 1.33
CA SER A 130 14.35 12.04 2.61
C SER A 130 15.50 13.05 2.46
N ASP A 131 16.28 12.93 1.39
CA ASP A 131 17.26 13.93 0.96
C ASP A 131 16.64 14.80 -0.15
N PRO A 132 16.45 16.11 0.09
CA PRO A 132 15.80 17.01 -0.89
C PRO A 132 16.47 17.07 -2.26
N ARG A 133 17.75 16.72 -2.36
CA ARG A 133 18.51 16.68 -3.63
C ARG A 133 17.93 15.70 -4.64
N TYR A 134 17.29 14.65 -4.16
CA TYR A 134 16.74 13.55 -4.97
C TYR A 134 15.22 13.56 -5.10
N THR A 135 14.55 14.56 -4.50
CA THR A 135 13.11 14.75 -4.73
C THR A 135 12.88 15.38 -6.09
N LYS A 136 12.16 14.66 -6.96
CA LYS A 136 11.84 15.09 -8.32
C LYS A 136 10.54 15.89 -8.38
N PRO A 137 10.35 16.77 -9.39
CA PRO A 137 9.05 17.35 -9.68
C PRO A 137 8.05 16.22 -10.05
N PRO A 138 6.73 16.47 -9.87
CA PRO A 138 5.72 15.52 -10.31
C PRO A 138 5.69 15.38 -11.84
N VAL A 139 5.48 14.17 -12.31
CA VAL A 139 5.34 13.84 -13.74
C VAL A 139 3.88 13.48 -14.00
N ILE A 140 3.29 14.11 -15.01
CA ILE A 140 1.93 13.87 -15.45
C ILE A 140 1.95 13.36 -16.89
N TYR A 141 1.13 12.37 -17.19
CA TYR A 141 0.99 11.82 -18.52
C TYR A 141 -0.47 11.60 -18.87
N ARG A 142 -0.86 12.03 -20.07
CA ARG A 142 -2.10 11.70 -20.76
C ARG A 142 -1.78 11.10 -22.11
N GLY A 143 -2.44 10.04 -22.49
CA GLY A 143 -2.21 9.44 -23.80
C GLY A 143 -2.57 7.95 -23.85
N PRO A 144 -2.14 7.26 -24.90
CA PRO A 144 -2.42 5.82 -25.05
C PRO A 144 -1.60 4.96 -24.07
N GLU A 145 -2.08 3.75 -23.81
CA GLU A 145 -1.39 2.74 -23.00
C GLU A 145 -0.92 3.23 -21.62
N VAL A 146 -1.73 4.04 -20.95
CA VAL A 146 -1.40 4.76 -19.69
C VAL A 146 -0.72 3.87 -18.65
N ALA A 147 -1.29 2.71 -18.33
CA ALA A 147 -0.74 1.81 -17.32
C ALA A 147 0.64 1.23 -17.73
N LYS A 148 0.83 0.92 -19.00
CA LYS A 148 2.12 0.46 -19.53
C LYS A 148 3.17 1.57 -19.50
N HIS A 149 2.74 2.79 -19.83
CA HIS A 149 3.61 3.98 -19.81
C HIS A 149 4.06 4.29 -18.39
N LEU A 150 3.15 4.28 -17.39
CA LEU A 150 3.48 4.42 -15.99
C LEU A 150 4.52 3.39 -15.54
N LEU A 151 4.28 2.10 -15.82
CA LEU A 151 5.20 1.05 -15.41
C LEU A 151 6.60 1.20 -16.01
N LYS A 152 6.71 1.63 -17.28
CA LYS A 152 8.01 1.94 -17.88
C LYS A 152 8.73 3.06 -17.12
N HIS A 153 8.04 4.14 -16.79
CA HIS A 153 8.60 5.25 -16.02
C HIS A 153 8.99 4.79 -14.61
N LEU A 154 8.14 4.02 -13.92
CA LEU A 154 8.45 3.50 -12.60
C LEU A 154 9.69 2.59 -12.60
N PHE A 155 9.94 1.81 -13.68
CA PHE A 155 11.17 1.04 -13.81
C PHE A 155 12.40 1.91 -14.04
N GLN A 156 12.26 3.03 -14.76
CA GLN A 156 13.34 4.00 -14.89
C GLN A 156 13.66 4.66 -13.53
N GLU A 157 12.62 4.99 -12.76
CA GLU A 157 12.79 5.51 -11.40
C GLU A 157 13.38 4.45 -10.45
N GLU A 158 12.97 3.19 -10.57
CA GLU A 158 13.56 2.06 -9.85
C GLU A 158 15.06 1.97 -10.09
N GLU A 159 15.50 2.01 -11.36
CA GLU A 159 16.92 1.96 -11.74
C GLU A 159 17.68 3.18 -11.21
N TYR A 160 17.12 4.38 -11.33
CA TYR A 160 17.71 5.61 -10.82
C TYR A 160 17.88 5.57 -9.30
N ILE A 161 16.85 5.18 -8.56
CA ILE A 161 16.89 5.09 -7.10
C ILE A 161 17.89 4.04 -6.65
N ARG A 162 17.96 2.88 -7.31
CA ARG A 162 18.93 1.84 -7.00
C ARG A 162 20.37 2.33 -7.14
N LYS A 163 20.70 3.04 -8.22
CA LYS A 163 22.02 3.62 -8.41
C LYS A 163 22.43 4.56 -7.26
N ILE A 164 21.46 5.29 -6.69
CA ILE A 164 21.72 6.14 -5.52
C ILE A 164 21.90 5.30 -4.25
N LEU A 165 21.05 4.27 -4.05
CA LEU A 165 21.12 3.41 -2.87
C LEU A 165 22.38 2.53 -2.85
N ASP A 166 22.89 2.15 -4.02
CA ASP A 166 24.11 1.35 -4.17
C ASP A 166 25.38 2.20 -3.95
N ASN A 167 25.27 3.53 -4.11
CA ASN A 167 26.37 4.46 -3.85
C ASN A 167 26.30 5.00 -2.42
N ILE A 168 26.92 4.28 -1.49
CA ILE A 168 26.89 4.59 -0.06
C ILE A 168 27.71 5.86 0.23
N GLU A 169 27.05 6.93 0.68
CA GLU A 169 27.72 8.13 1.18
C GLU A 169 28.44 7.81 2.50
N PRO A 170 29.71 8.18 2.64
CA PRO A 170 30.46 7.95 3.88
C PRO A 170 29.83 8.70 5.06
N LEU A 171 30.05 8.20 6.27
CA LEU A 171 29.60 8.82 7.50
C LEU A 171 30.13 10.26 7.61
N LYS A 172 29.23 11.20 7.82
CA LYS A 172 29.49 12.62 8.05
C LYS A 172 29.01 12.96 9.46
N MET A 173 29.93 13.29 10.37
CA MET A 173 29.63 13.67 11.75
C MET A 173 29.95 15.14 11.96
N THR A 174 29.04 15.85 12.64
CA THR A 174 29.30 17.15 13.21
C THR A 174 29.99 16.99 14.56
N GLN A 175 30.60 18.05 15.10
CA GLN A 175 31.17 18.00 16.44
C GLN A 175 30.17 17.58 17.52
N LYS A 176 28.88 17.97 17.36
CA LYS A 176 27.79 17.53 18.23
C LYS A 176 27.53 16.03 18.09
N ASP A 177 27.55 15.49 16.87
CA ASP A 177 27.37 14.06 16.62
C ASP A 177 28.48 13.22 17.24
N GLU A 178 29.72 13.71 17.16
CA GLU A 178 30.90 13.11 17.81
C GLU A 178 30.69 13.00 19.34
N ILE A 179 30.30 14.10 19.99
CA ILE A 179 30.00 14.13 21.42
C ILE A 179 28.86 13.16 21.75
N ASN A 180 27.79 13.16 20.95
CA ASN A 180 26.65 12.24 21.14
C ASN A 180 27.08 10.78 20.97
N PHE A 181 27.94 10.49 19.99
CA PHE A 181 28.49 9.16 19.79
C PHE A 181 29.31 8.70 20.99
N GLN A 182 30.26 9.53 21.47
CA GLN A 182 31.12 9.18 22.61
C GLN A 182 30.31 8.92 23.88
N ASN A 183 29.33 9.77 24.17
CA ASN A 183 28.53 9.72 25.40
C ASN A 183 27.33 8.74 25.34
N ALA A 184 27.02 8.14 24.20
CA ALA A 184 25.88 7.22 24.10
C ALA A 184 26.10 5.96 24.95
N PRO A 185 25.26 5.68 25.96
CA PRO A 185 25.40 4.49 26.80
C PRO A 185 24.78 3.25 26.16
N ASN A 186 23.81 3.44 25.25
CA ASN A 186 22.99 2.39 24.68
C ASN A 186 22.98 2.43 23.16
N CYS A 187 22.81 1.28 22.53
CA CYS A 187 22.53 1.15 21.12
C CYS A 187 21.20 1.85 20.77
N THR A 188 21.21 2.75 19.79
CA THR A 188 20.01 3.49 19.36
C THR A 188 18.99 2.61 18.62
N ILE A 189 19.40 1.39 18.18
CA ILE A 189 18.57 0.46 17.42
C ILE A 189 17.84 -0.51 18.37
N CYS A 190 18.59 -1.32 19.16
CA CYS A 190 17.99 -2.29 20.07
C CYS A 190 17.75 -1.76 21.50
N GLY A 191 18.39 -0.67 21.88
CA GLY A 191 18.29 -0.10 23.23
C GLY A 191 19.24 -0.72 24.27
N ASP A 192 19.98 -1.77 23.93
CA ASP A 192 20.89 -2.45 24.85
C ASP A 192 22.08 -1.59 25.23
N ILE A 193 22.56 -1.75 26.46
CA ILE A 193 23.76 -1.07 26.96
C ILE A 193 24.99 -1.62 26.21
N PHE A 194 25.89 -0.72 25.82
CA PHE A 194 27.14 -1.14 25.20
C PHE A 194 28.02 -1.90 26.19
N SER A 195 28.48 -3.09 25.80
CA SER A 195 29.43 -3.90 26.52
C SER A 195 30.78 -3.93 25.77
N ASN A 196 31.83 -4.36 26.46
CA ASN A 196 33.17 -4.49 25.85
C ASN A 196 33.19 -5.44 24.65
N THR A 197 32.20 -6.33 24.51
CA THR A 197 32.07 -7.30 23.43
C THR A 197 31.15 -6.86 22.31
N SER A 198 30.29 -5.83 22.51
CA SER A 198 29.27 -5.45 21.53
C SER A 198 29.78 -4.59 20.38
N GLY A 199 30.96 -3.99 20.51
CA GLY A 199 31.54 -3.06 19.51
C GLY A 199 30.59 -1.87 19.22
N LYS A 200 31.04 -0.64 19.49
CA LYS A 200 30.26 0.58 19.26
C LYS A 200 30.63 1.20 17.92
N VAL A 201 29.64 1.39 17.03
CA VAL A 201 29.84 1.95 15.68
C VAL A 201 28.86 3.08 15.43
N GLY A 202 29.22 4.02 14.54
CA GLY A 202 28.36 5.12 14.14
C GLY A 202 27.43 4.67 13.02
N ASP A 203 26.12 4.55 13.30
CA ASP A 203 25.11 4.31 12.28
C ASP A 203 24.82 5.61 11.50
N HIS A 204 24.62 5.52 10.18
CA HIS A 204 24.39 6.67 9.33
C HIS A 204 23.45 6.39 8.16
N CYS A 205 22.90 7.45 7.59
CA CYS A 205 22.08 7.36 6.37
C CYS A 205 22.98 7.16 5.15
N HIS A 206 22.86 6.04 4.45
CA HIS A 206 23.67 5.73 3.27
C HIS A 206 23.44 6.68 2.09
N VAL A 207 22.30 7.40 2.05
CA VAL A 207 21.98 8.38 0.99
C VAL A 207 22.63 9.74 1.23
N SER A 208 22.69 10.18 2.50
CA SER A 208 23.18 11.53 2.84
C SER A 208 24.49 11.55 3.63
N GLY A 209 24.91 10.41 4.14
CA GLY A 209 26.04 10.29 5.07
C GLY A 209 25.75 10.76 6.50
N LYS A 210 24.54 11.28 6.77
CA LYS A 210 24.19 11.88 8.07
C LYS A 210 24.17 10.83 9.18
N PHE A 211 24.85 11.13 10.28
CA PHE A 211 24.83 10.32 11.51
C PHE A 211 23.40 10.15 12.06
N ARG A 212 23.03 8.94 12.44
CA ARG A 212 21.73 8.59 13.04
C ARG A 212 21.82 8.24 14.52
N GLY A 213 22.97 7.68 14.93
CA GLY A 213 23.19 7.33 16.34
C GLY A 213 24.29 6.30 16.53
N ALA A 214 24.61 6.02 17.80
CA ALA A 214 25.53 4.95 18.14
C ALA A 214 24.79 3.60 18.11
N ALA A 215 25.35 2.62 17.43
CA ALA A 215 24.78 1.27 17.32
C ALA A 215 25.80 0.20 17.73
N CYS A 216 25.32 -0.96 18.20
CA CYS A 216 26.19 -2.12 18.31
C CYS A 216 26.47 -2.70 16.91
N SER A 217 27.62 -3.33 16.74
CA SER A 217 28.04 -3.87 15.43
C SER A 217 27.02 -4.81 14.81
N ALA A 218 26.38 -5.69 15.60
CA ALA A 218 25.37 -6.62 15.14
C ALA A 218 24.11 -5.89 14.62
N CYS A 219 23.62 -4.88 15.36
CA CYS A 219 22.49 -4.07 14.91
C CYS A 219 22.82 -3.30 13.64
N ASN A 220 23.96 -2.65 13.57
CA ASN A 220 24.36 -1.86 12.41
C ASN A 220 24.45 -2.71 11.14
N LEU A 221 24.98 -3.93 11.22
CA LEU A 221 25.03 -4.87 10.09
C LEU A 221 23.65 -5.31 9.62
N ASN A 222 22.69 -5.48 10.55
CA ASN A 222 21.34 -5.91 10.26
C ASN A 222 20.37 -4.75 9.91
N PHE A 223 20.75 -3.50 10.20
CA PHE A 223 19.95 -2.30 9.95
C PHE A 223 20.15 -1.80 8.52
N GLN A 224 19.72 -2.62 7.56
CA GLN A 224 19.90 -2.37 6.15
C GLN A 224 18.67 -1.77 5.50
N GLN A 225 18.88 -1.01 4.41
CA GLN A 225 17.83 -0.51 3.55
C GLN A 225 16.99 -1.67 2.98
N PRO A 226 15.67 -1.54 2.96
CA PRO A 226 14.83 -2.58 2.36
C PRO A 226 15.11 -2.70 0.86
N ALA A 227 15.04 -3.95 0.36
CA ALA A 227 15.26 -4.24 -1.06
C ALA A 227 14.09 -3.78 -1.97
N PHE A 228 13.10 -3.07 -1.44
CA PHE A 228 11.94 -2.59 -2.19
C PHE A 228 11.81 -1.06 -2.12
N ILE A 229 11.16 -0.50 -3.13
CA ILE A 229 10.78 0.91 -3.23
C ILE A 229 9.27 0.99 -3.10
N PRO A 230 8.72 1.66 -2.06
CA PRO A 230 7.28 1.83 -1.91
C PRO A 230 6.70 2.75 -2.97
N VAL A 231 5.59 2.32 -3.57
CA VAL A 231 4.76 3.10 -4.50
C VAL A 231 3.37 3.21 -3.89
N PHE A 232 3.02 4.40 -3.41
CA PHE A 232 1.74 4.66 -2.76
C PHE A 232 0.69 5.15 -3.75
N PHE A 233 -0.47 4.55 -3.67
CA PHE A 233 -1.74 5.02 -4.22
C PHE A 233 -2.74 5.21 -3.09
N HIS A 234 -3.83 5.94 -3.35
CA HIS A 234 -4.95 6.04 -2.42
C HIS A 234 -6.16 5.29 -2.98
N ASN A 235 -6.63 4.27 -2.24
CA ASN A 235 -7.65 3.32 -2.69
C ASN A 235 -7.20 2.39 -3.84
N LEU A 236 -5.90 2.08 -3.89
CA LEU A 236 -5.33 1.12 -4.86
C LEU A 236 -6.16 -0.17 -4.95
N ARG A 237 -6.51 -0.73 -3.78
CA ARG A 237 -7.27 -1.98 -3.66
C ARG A 237 -8.66 -1.91 -4.27
N GLY A 238 -9.31 -0.73 -4.21
CA GLY A 238 -10.67 -0.55 -4.70
C GLY A 238 -10.77 -0.20 -6.18
N PHE A 239 -9.72 0.43 -6.76
CA PHE A 239 -9.78 0.99 -8.11
C PHE A 239 -8.50 0.80 -8.91
N ASP A 240 -7.39 1.46 -8.54
CA ASP A 240 -6.20 1.58 -9.36
C ASP A 240 -5.50 0.24 -9.64
N SER A 241 -5.63 -0.74 -8.73
CA SER A 241 -5.05 -2.06 -8.94
C SER A 241 -5.56 -2.74 -10.21
N HIS A 242 -6.82 -2.53 -10.58
CA HIS A 242 -7.40 -3.10 -11.81
C HIS A 242 -6.80 -2.47 -13.07
N LEU A 243 -6.54 -1.16 -13.04
CA LEU A 243 -5.88 -0.44 -14.13
C LEU A 243 -4.42 -0.85 -14.24
N LEU A 244 -3.71 -0.92 -13.11
CA LEU A 244 -2.31 -1.31 -13.01
C LEU A 244 -2.08 -2.74 -13.52
N MET A 245 -2.94 -3.70 -13.15
CA MET A 245 -2.81 -5.10 -13.55
C MET A 245 -2.92 -5.30 -15.07
N LYS A 246 -3.72 -4.48 -15.77
CA LYS A 246 -3.76 -4.49 -17.24
C LYS A 246 -2.37 -4.19 -17.85
N GLY A 247 -1.62 -3.27 -17.24
CA GLY A 247 -0.25 -2.94 -17.68
C GLY A 247 0.79 -3.99 -17.28
N ILE A 248 0.71 -4.55 -16.07
CA ILE A 248 1.66 -5.54 -15.55
C ILE A 248 1.75 -6.78 -16.43
N CYS A 249 0.62 -7.28 -16.96
CA CYS A 249 0.56 -8.45 -17.81
C CYS A 249 1.39 -8.34 -19.11
N LEU A 250 1.79 -7.12 -19.51
CA LEU A 250 2.61 -6.88 -20.68
C LEU A 250 4.12 -7.08 -20.45
N PHE A 251 4.57 -7.20 -19.19
CA PHE A 251 5.97 -7.35 -18.80
C PHE A 251 6.28 -8.76 -18.30
N LYS A 252 6.59 -9.68 -19.21
CA LYS A 252 6.77 -11.11 -18.89
C LYS A 252 8.03 -11.46 -18.10
N ASN A 253 9.03 -10.58 -18.07
CA ASN A 253 10.37 -10.90 -17.56
C ASN A 253 10.66 -10.45 -16.11
N LYS A 254 9.68 -9.87 -15.43
CA LYS A 254 9.85 -9.44 -14.03
C LYS A 254 9.00 -10.29 -13.09
N ARG A 255 9.56 -10.61 -11.94
CA ARG A 255 8.83 -11.36 -10.90
C ARG A 255 7.71 -10.51 -10.34
N ILE A 256 6.52 -11.08 -10.31
CA ILE A 256 5.33 -10.49 -9.70
C ILE A 256 5.02 -11.28 -8.43
N ASN A 257 4.90 -10.59 -7.30
CA ASN A 257 4.40 -11.15 -6.06
C ASN A 257 3.11 -10.41 -5.68
N VAL A 258 2.07 -11.16 -5.38
CA VAL A 258 0.76 -10.60 -5.03
C VAL A 258 0.33 -11.15 -3.69
N ILE A 259 -0.12 -10.26 -2.80
CA ILE A 259 -0.82 -10.63 -1.57
C ILE A 259 -2.32 -10.40 -1.84
N PRO A 260 -3.09 -11.46 -2.15
CA PRO A 260 -4.50 -11.31 -2.45
C PRO A 260 -5.30 -11.14 -1.15
N ASN A 261 -6.36 -10.35 -1.21
CA ASN A 261 -7.39 -10.33 -0.18
C ASN A 261 -8.57 -11.24 -0.56
N ASN A 262 -8.94 -11.20 -1.84
CA ASN A 262 -9.91 -12.09 -2.48
C ASN A 262 -9.60 -12.19 -3.97
N MET A 263 -10.51 -12.78 -4.78
CA MET A 263 -10.31 -12.96 -6.22
C MET A 263 -10.21 -11.66 -7.02
N GLU A 264 -10.66 -10.54 -6.46
CA GLU A 264 -10.77 -9.25 -7.14
C GLU A 264 -9.89 -8.16 -6.51
N LYS A 265 -9.48 -8.32 -5.25
CA LYS A 265 -8.79 -7.28 -4.48
C LYS A 265 -7.47 -7.77 -3.94
N TYR A 266 -6.47 -6.91 -4.00
CA TYR A 266 -5.09 -7.20 -3.57
C TYR A 266 -4.71 -6.30 -2.38
N ILE A 267 -4.09 -6.89 -1.36
CA ILE A 267 -3.52 -6.14 -0.23
C ILE A 267 -2.27 -5.38 -0.70
N SER A 268 -1.44 -6.06 -1.48
CA SER A 268 -0.26 -5.47 -2.10
C SER A 268 0.11 -6.25 -3.36
N VAL A 269 0.76 -5.53 -4.28
CA VAL A 269 1.40 -6.08 -5.47
C VAL A 269 2.85 -5.63 -5.45
N SER A 270 3.78 -6.56 -5.69
CA SER A 270 5.19 -6.21 -5.90
C SER A 270 5.60 -6.64 -7.30
N PHE A 271 6.28 -5.75 -8.01
CA PHE A 271 6.73 -5.95 -9.37
C PHE A 271 8.20 -5.51 -9.50
N GLY A 272 9.11 -6.49 -9.61
CA GLY A 272 10.53 -6.23 -9.37
C GLY A 272 10.77 -5.81 -7.93
N SER A 273 11.43 -4.69 -7.70
CA SER A 273 11.59 -4.09 -6.37
C SER A 273 10.52 -3.04 -6.03
N LEU A 274 9.64 -2.70 -6.95
CA LEU A 274 8.53 -1.80 -6.67
C LEU A 274 7.48 -2.52 -5.83
N ARG A 275 7.09 -1.92 -4.70
CA ARG A 275 6.04 -2.43 -3.81
C ARG A 275 4.88 -1.45 -3.81
N PHE A 276 3.78 -1.83 -4.43
CA PHE A 276 2.55 -1.04 -4.50
C PHE A 276 1.76 -1.17 -3.21
N ILE A 277 1.52 -0.06 -2.56
CA ILE A 277 0.89 0.03 -1.23
C ILE A 277 -0.33 0.94 -1.31
N ASP A 278 -1.41 0.54 -0.67
CA ASP A 278 -2.64 1.31 -0.58
C ASP A 278 -2.66 2.13 0.71
N SER A 279 -2.57 3.46 0.61
CA SER A 279 -2.64 4.36 1.76
C SER A 279 -4.00 4.31 2.47
N PHE A 280 -5.09 3.92 1.77
CA PHE A 280 -6.41 3.73 2.37
C PHE A 280 -6.41 2.61 3.43
N GLN A 281 -5.47 1.66 3.37
CA GLN A 281 -5.33 0.61 4.39
C GLN A 281 -4.76 1.13 5.72
N PHE A 282 -4.24 2.34 5.73
CA PHE A 282 -3.75 3.03 6.93
C PHE A 282 -4.68 4.18 7.35
N LEU A 283 -5.21 4.89 6.37
CA LEU A 283 -6.01 6.10 6.50
C LEU A 283 -7.34 5.88 5.75
N PRO A 284 -8.33 5.17 6.38
CA PRO A 284 -9.53 4.69 5.70
C PRO A 284 -10.61 5.77 5.54
N THR A 285 -10.24 6.89 4.93
CA THR A 285 -11.16 7.97 4.54
C THR A 285 -10.76 8.53 3.17
N SER A 286 -11.60 9.37 2.57
CA SER A 286 -11.30 9.93 1.25
C SER A 286 -10.08 10.86 1.30
N LEU A 287 -9.36 10.97 0.17
CA LEU A 287 -8.24 11.92 0.07
C LEU A 287 -8.70 13.36 0.36
N ALA A 288 -9.94 13.70 -0.02
CA ALA A 288 -10.54 15.01 0.31
C ALA A 288 -10.59 15.25 1.82
N GLY A 289 -11.11 14.30 2.60
CA GLY A 289 -11.16 14.41 4.05
C GLY A 289 -9.77 14.48 4.69
N LEU A 290 -8.82 13.65 4.21
CA LEU A 290 -7.44 13.68 4.69
C LEU A 290 -6.73 15.02 4.42
N VAL A 291 -7.02 15.63 3.28
CA VAL A 291 -6.49 16.97 2.93
C VAL A 291 -7.11 18.03 3.83
N GLU A 292 -8.42 17.98 4.06
CA GLU A 292 -9.12 18.89 4.96
C GLU A 292 -8.59 18.79 6.40
N ASP A 293 -8.43 17.58 6.92
CA ASP A 293 -7.84 17.34 8.25
C ASP A 293 -6.43 17.92 8.34
N LEU A 294 -5.61 17.72 7.29
CA LEU A 294 -4.23 18.20 7.25
C LEU A 294 -4.15 19.73 7.17
N VAL A 295 -5.08 20.38 6.46
CA VAL A 295 -5.19 21.84 6.40
C VAL A 295 -5.60 22.38 7.76
N ASN A 296 -6.60 21.77 8.41
CA ASN A 296 -7.09 22.17 9.72
C ASN A 296 -6.02 22.00 10.82
N GLU A 297 -5.16 20.98 10.70
CA GLU A 297 -4.03 20.79 11.60
C GLU A 297 -2.99 21.91 11.41
N ASN A 298 -2.44 22.04 10.21
CA ASN A 298 -1.49 23.09 9.86
C ASN A 298 -1.24 23.12 8.34
N PRO A 299 -1.62 24.20 7.64
CA PRO A 299 -1.36 24.36 6.20
C PRO A 299 0.12 24.21 5.80
N SER A 300 1.08 24.49 6.70
CA SER A 300 2.52 24.31 6.44
C SER A 300 2.96 22.85 6.25
N ASN A 301 2.08 21.89 6.49
CA ASN A 301 2.32 20.48 6.21
C ASN A 301 2.36 20.16 4.71
N PHE A 302 1.88 21.06 3.86
CA PHE A 302 1.85 20.88 2.39
C PHE A 302 3.16 21.28 1.69
N LYS A 303 4.32 20.84 2.22
CA LYS A 303 5.66 21.21 1.72
C LYS A 303 5.94 20.80 0.28
N LEU A 304 5.33 19.72 -0.23
CA LEU A 304 5.48 19.33 -1.63
C LEU A 304 4.74 20.31 -2.55
N MET A 305 3.59 20.81 -2.09
CA MET A 305 2.83 21.82 -2.82
C MET A 305 3.53 23.19 -2.76
N GLU A 306 4.13 23.56 -1.61
CA GLU A 306 4.93 24.79 -1.50
C GLU A 306 6.12 24.78 -2.45
N LYS A 307 6.79 23.63 -2.61
CA LYS A 307 7.90 23.48 -3.54
C LYS A 307 7.46 23.63 -5.01
N GLU A 308 6.30 23.09 -5.37
CA GLU A 308 5.78 23.11 -6.73
C GLU A 308 5.09 24.43 -7.07
N TYR A 309 4.36 25.02 -6.13
CA TYR A 309 3.61 26.26 -6.29
C TYR A 309 4.10 27.31 -5.27
N GLN A 310 5.03 28.16 -5.70
CA GLN A 310 5.57 29.23 -4.85
C GLN A 310 4.57 30.37 -4.66
N ASP A 311 3.69 30.58 -5.64
CA ASP A 311 2.56 31.51 -5.60
C ASP A 311 1.53 31.03 -4.57
N GLU A 312 1.30 31.84 -3.53
CA GLU A 312 0.41 31.51 -2.41
C GLU A 312 -1.07 31.46 -2.82
N ASP A 313 -1.48 32.34 -3.71
CA ASP A 313 -2.85 32.39 -4.23
C ASP A 313 -3.18 31.12 -5.01
N LYS A 314 -2.27 30.69 -5.90
CA LYS A 314 -2.40 29.42 -6.62
C LYS A 314 -2.38 28.23 -5.69
N ARG A 315 -1.46 28.22 -4.71
CA ARG A 315 -1.34 27.12 -3.76
C ARG A 315 -2.57 26.97 -2.90
N SER A 316 -3.12 28.07 -2.38
CA SER A 316 -4.30 28.06 -1.51
C SER A 316 -5.51 27.40 -2.18
N LEU A 317 -5.71 27.60 -3.46
CA LEU A 317 -6.77 26.97 -4.25
C LEU A 317 -6.62 25.45 -4.35
N LEU A 318 -5.42 24.91 -4.20
CA LEU A 318 -5.12 23.49 -4.27
C LEU A 318 -5.00 22.82 -2.89
N LEU A 319 -5.25 23.53 -1.78
CA LEU A 319 -5.30 22.96 -0.43
C LEU A 319 -6.66 22.32 -0.11
N ARG A 320 -7.36 21.88 -1.12
CA ARG A 320 -8.57 21.06 -1.07
C ARG A 320 -8.58 20.11 -2.26
N LYS A 321 -9.36 19.05 -2.20
CA LYS A 321 -9.53 18.21 -3.39
C LYS A 321 -10.15 19.01 -4.52
N GLY A 322 -9.57 18.90 -5.71
CA GLY A 322 -10.09 19.55 -6.92
C GLY A 322 -11.48 19.03 -7.29
N VAL A 323 -12.23 19.85 -8.00
CA VAL A 323 -13.55 19.51 -8.53
C VAL A 323 -13.37 18.98 -9.96
N TYR A 324 -13.88 17.77 -10.24
CA TYR A 324 -13.63 17.12 -11.53
C TYR A 324 -14.91 16.46 -12.08
N PRO A 325 -15.22 16.66 -13.39
CA PRO A 325 -16.46 16.14 -14.00
C PRO A 325 -16.28 14.68 -14.46
N TYR A 326 -16.17 13.74 -13.53
CA TYR A 326 -15.85 12.33 -13.78
C TYR A 326 -16.75 11.66 -14.82
N THR A 327 -18.06 11.78 -14.68
CA THR A 327 -19.02 11.16 -15.60
C THR A 327 -18.97 11.76 -16.99
N TRP A 328 -18.72 13.07 -17.08
CA TRP A 328 -18.65 13.78 -18.35
C TRP A 328 -17.35 13.47 -19.10
N MET A 329 -16.24 13.22 -18.38
CA MET A 329 -14.95 12.83 -18.95
C MET A 329 -14.99 11.34 -19.35
N ASP A 330 -15.58 11.03 -20.49
CA ASP A 330 -15.84 9.66 -20.98
C ASP A 330 -14.99 9.25 -22.19
N LYS A 331 -14.28 10.20 -22.81
CA LYS A 331 -13.47 9.97 -24.02
C LYS A 331 -12.37 11.02 -24.22
N GLU A 332 -11.38 10.67 -25.02
CA GLU A 332 -10.16 11.46 -25.27
C GLU A 332 -10.45 12.85 -25.84
N THR A 333 -11.45 12.95 -26.74
CA THR A 333 -11.83 14.23 -27.37
C THR A 333 -12.28 15.31 -26.38
N LYS A 334 -12.65 14.92 -25.16
CA LYS A 334 -13.01 15.86 -24.08
C LYS A 334 -11.79 16.68 -23.60
N PHE A 335 -10.59 16.17 -23.74
CA PHE A 335 -9.38 16.92 -23.40
C PHE A 335 -9.18 18.17 -24.27
N ASP A 336 -9.71 18.16 -25.50
CA ASP A 336 -9.57 19.25 -26.46
C ASP A 336 -10.63 20.35 -26.27
N VAL A 337 -11.57 20.17 -25.37
CA VAL A 337 -12.59 21.19 -25.06
C VAL A 337 -11.92 22.42 -24.42
N LEU A 338 -12.13 23.59 -25.02
CA LEU A 338 -11.41 24.85 -24.69
C LEU A 338 -12.10 25.68 -23.59
N SER A 339 -13.07 25.15 -22.91
CA SER A 339 -13.80 25.81 -21.83
C SER A 339 -14.14 24.85 -20.72
N LEU A 340 -14.29 25.37 -19.50
CA LEU A 340 -14.84 24.58 -18.40
C LEU A 340 -16.29 24.19 -18.77
N PRO A 341 -16.68 22.91 -18.67
CA PRO A 341 -18.05 22.49 -18.98
C PRO A 341 -19.05 23.10 -17.99
N PRO A 342 -20.34 23.20 -18.37
CA PRO A 342 -21.35 23.75 -17.49
C PRO A 342 -21.55 22.90 -16.23
N LYS A 343 -22.16 23.47 -15.18
CA LYS A 343 -22.31 22.84 -13.86
C LYS A 343 -22.98 21.46 -13.94
N GLU A 344 -23.92 21.30 -14.84
CA GLU A 344 -24.66 20.05 -15.06
C GLU A 344 -23.76 18.89 -15.51
N ALA A 345 -22.65 19.20 -16.19
CA ALA A 345 -21.66 18.22 -16.61
C ALA A 345 -20.84 17.62 -15.44
N PHE A 346 -20.89 18.24 -14.28
CA PHE A 346 -20.27 17.73 -13.06
C PHE A 346 -21.20 16.82 -12.25
N TYR A 347 -22.33 16.39 -12.80
CA TYR A 347 -23.17 15.38 -12.17
C TYR A 347 -22.41 14.06 -12.01
N ASP A 348 -22.42 13.51 -10.80
CA ASP A 348 -21.77 12.24 -10.48
C ASP A 348 -22.79 11.10 -10.54
N ASP A 349 -22.67 10.23 -11.55
CA ASP A 349 -23.53 9.06 -11.74
C ASP A 349 -23.41 8.04 -10.59
N LEU A 350 -22.26 7.98 -9.90
CA LEU A 350 -22.02 7.05 -8.79
C LEU A 350 -22.65 7.57 -7.49
N ALA A 351 -22.38 8.82 -7.16
CA ALA A 351 -22.94 9.46 -5.97
C ALA A 351 -24.39 9.95 -6.18
N LYS A 352 -24.87 10.01 -7.43
CA LYS A 352 -26.19 10.49 -7.86
C LYS A 352 -26.50 11.90 -7.33
N ASN A 353 -25.52 12.77 -7.35
CA ASN A 353 -25.66 14.15 -6.90
C ASN A 353 -25.02 15.15 -7.89
N HIS A 354 -25.48 16.38 -7.79
CA HIS A 354 -24.85 17.53 -8.44
C HIS A 354 -23.84 18.16 -7.50
N ILE A 355 -22.80 18.79 -8.08
CA ILE A 355 -21.89 19.60 -7.28
C ILE A 355 -22.59 20.85 -6.73
N SER A 356 -22.08 21.39 -5.62
CA SER A 356 -22.55 22.64 -5.04
C SER A 356 -22.24 23.85 -5.96
N ASN A 357 -22.86 25.02 -5.68
CA ASN A 357 -22.48 26.24 -6.39
C ASN A 357 -21.05 26.66 -6.03
N GLU A 358 -20.69 26.51 -4.77
CA GLU A 358 -19.36 26.82 -4.23
C GLU A 358 -18.27 25.99 -4.93
N ASP A 359 -18.50 24.70 -5.16
CA ASP A 359 -17.56 23.83 -5.87
C ASP A 359 -17.42 24.26 -7.33
N TYR A 360 -18.53 24.58 -8.00
CA TYR A 360 -18.47 25.04 -9.39
C TYR A 360 -17.78 26.40 -9.52
N ASP A 361 -18.03 27.33 -8.59
CA ASP A 361 -17.35 28.62 -8.54
C ASP A 361 -15.86 28.45 -8.26
N HIS A 362 -15.51 27.52 -7.38
CA HIS A 362 -14.11 27.12 -7.15
C HIS A 362 -13.45 26.56 -8.44
N ALA A 363 -14.14 25.68 -9.19
CA ALA A 363 -13.62 25.17 -10.46
C ALA A 363 -13.34 26.29 -11.47
N LYS A 364 -14.26 27.28 -11.56
CA LYS A 364 -14.05 28.48 -12.40
C LYS A 364 -12.86 29.32 -11.94
N LEU A 365 -12.74 29.50 -10.62
CA LEU A 365 -11.62 30.25 -10.05
C LEU A 365 -10.27 29.59 -10.36
N VAL A 366 -10.18 28.26 -10.15
CA VAL A 366 -8.99 27.47 -10.52
C VAL A 366 -8.69 27.61 -12.01
N TRP A 367 -9.69 27.45 -12.89
CA TRP A 367 -9.53 27.58 -14.33
C TRP A 367 -8.90 28.91 -14.71
N ASN A 368 -9.41 30.02 -14.16
CA ASN A 368 -8.93 31.36 -14.45
C ASN A 368 -7.55 31.66 -13.85
N THR A 369 -7.34 31.31 -12.56
CA THR A 369 -6.08 31.60 -11.84
C THR A 369 -4.88 30.85 -12.43
N PHE A 370 -5.10 29.65 -12.96
CA PHE A 370 -4.06 28.84 -13.59
C PHE A 370 -3.95 29.06 -15.12
N ASP A 371 -4.68 30.02 -15.69
CA ASP A 371 -4.70 30.30 -17.14
C ASP A 371 -4.96 29.03 -17.99
N ILE A 372 -5.88 28.19 -17.53
CA ILE A 372 -6.21 26.94 -18.18
C ILE A 372 -6.94 27.22 -19.49
N ARG A 373 -6.52 26.56 -20.58
CA ARG A 373 -7.05 26.76 -21.91
C ARG A 373 -7.76 25.55 -22.51
N SER A 374 -7.65 24.38 -21.84
CA SER A 374 -8.34 23.17 -22.27
C SER A 374 -8.64 22.25 -21.09
N MET A 375 -9.63 21.40 -21.25
CA MET A 375 -9.93 20.36 -20.25
C MET A 375 -8.77 19.39 -20.04
N GLY A 376 -7.91 19.23 -21.02
CA GLY A 376 -6.67 18.47 -20.83
C GLY A 376 -5.72 19.12 -19.82
N GLN A 377 -5.53 20.44 -19.88
CA GLN A 377 -4.72 21.15 -18.87
C GLN A 377 -5.39 21.14 -17.49
N TYR A 378 -6.72 21.22 -17.43
CA TYR A 378 -7.48 21.10 -16.18
C TYR A 378 -7.30 19.71 -15.55
N HIS A 379 -7.37 18.65 -16.36
CA HIS A 379 -7.10 17.29 -15.96
C HIS A 379 -5.68 17.12 -15.42
N ASP A 380 -4.67 17.66 -16.11
CA ASP A 380 -3.28 17.57 -15.69
C ASP A 380 -3.04 18.25 -14.33
N LEU A 381 -3.64 19.44 -14.13
CA LEU A 381 -3.58 20.15 -12.86
C LEU A 381 -4.27 19.34 -11.73
N TYR A 382 -5.46 18.79 -12.04
CA TYR A 382 -6.21 17.98 -11.10
C TYR A 382 -5.40 16.75 -10.64
N LEU A 383 -4.88 15.99 -11.58
CA LEU A 383 -4.08 14.78 -11.31
C LEU A 383 -2.78 15.12 -10.57
N LYS A 384 -2.13 16.22 -10.96
CA LYS A 384 -0.93 16.73 -10.28
C LYS A 384 -1.20 17.08 -8.82
N SER A 385 -2.31 17.78 -8.55
CA SER A 385 -2.69 18.15 -7.19
C SER A 385 -2.99 16.93 -6.34
N ASN A 386 -3.66 15.91 -6.88
CA ASN A 386 -3.94 14.65 -6.16
C ASN A 386 -2.65 13.95 -5.71
N VAL A 387 -1.66 13.83 -6.61
CA VAL A 387 -0.36 13.20 -6.28
C VAL A 387 0.40 13.98 -5.21
N LEU A 388 0.42 15.31 -5.30
CA LEU A 388 1.08 16.17 -4.32
C LEU A 388 0.39 16.11 -2.95
N GLN A 389 -0.94 16.15 -2.94
CA GLN A 389 -1.77 16.01 -1.73
C GLN A 389 -1.54 14.66 -1.06
N LEU A 390 -1.60 13.56 -1.83
CA LEU A 390 -1.28 12.22 -1.33
C LEU A 390 0.11 12.17 -0.70
N GLY A 391 1.10 12.77 -1.37
CA GLY A 391 2.46 12.85 -0.87
C GLY A 391 2.55 13.58 0.47
N CYS A 392 1.85 14.72 0.63
CA CYS A 392 1.84 15.49 1.87
C CYS A 392 1.16 14.71 3.01
N VAL A 393 -0.02 14.13 2.75
CA VAL A 393 -0.79 13.34 3.73
C VAL A 393 0.01 12.13 4.21
N VAL A 394 0.53 11.31 3.29
CA VAL A 394 1.30 10.11 3.67
C VAL A 394 2.60 10.49 4.37
N LYS A 395 3.27 11.58 3.94
CA LYS A 395 4.47 12.07 4.61
C LYS A 395 4.16 12.46 6.06
N ARG A 396 3.08 13.21 6.31
CA ARG A 396 2.66 13.59 7.67
C ARG A 396 2.36 12.36 8.53
N PHE A 397 1.63 11.40 8.00
CA PHE A 397 1.35 10.13 8.69
C PHE A 397 2.64 9.36 9.04
N ARG A 398 3.62 9.32 8.13
CA ARG A 398 4.93 8.72 8.41
C ARG A 398 5.70 9.48 9.50
N ASP A 399 5.63 10.81 9.50
CA ASP A 399 6.29 11.65 10.52
C ASP A 399 5.68 11.37 11.91
N GLU A 400 4.34 11.27 12.02
CA GLU A 400 3.62 10.91 13.23
C GLU A 400 3.99 9.50 13.75
N CYS A 401 3.99 8.51 12.88
CA CYS A 401 4.33 7.15 13.27
C CYS A 401 5.80 7.01 13.70
N MET A 402 6.69 7.73 13.04
CA MET A 402 8.10 7.80 13.46
C MET A 402 8.26 8.48 14.81
N PHE A 403 7.53 9.56 15.06
CA PHE A 403 7.59 10.28 16.34
C PHE A 403 7.02 9.44 17.49
N ASN A 404 5.82 8.85 17.32
CA ASN A 404 5.11 8.16 18.39
C ASN A 404 5.62 6.73 18.62
N TYR A 405 6.00 6.01 17.56
CA TYR A 405 6.33 4.57 17.63
C TYR A 405 7.76 4.27 17.19
N GLY A 406 8.45 5.22 16.54
CA GLY A 406 9.74 4.99 15.92
C GLY A 406 9.69 3.88 14.85
N LEU A 407 8.57 3.81 14.11
CA LEU A 407 8.35 2.85 13.01
C LEU A 407 7.90 3.60 11.77
N ASP A 408 8.45 3.25 10.61
CA ASP A 408 8.01 3.83 9.34
C ASP A 408 6.88 2.99 8.73
N PRO A 409 5.66 3.55 8.55
CA PRO A 409 4.52 2.87 7.92
C PRO A 409 4.81 2.27 6.55
N ALA A 410 5.77 2.83 5.81
CA ALA A 410 6.12 2.36 4.48
C ALA A 410 6.74 0.93 4.44
N HIS A 411 7.09 0.36 5.59
CA HIS A 411 7.47 -1.05 5.70
C HIS A 411 6.27 -2.00 5.75
N PHE A 412 5.08 -1.49 5.99
CA PHE A 412 3.88 -2.29 6.26
C PHE A 412 2.89 -2.25 5.08
N TYR A 413 1.94 -3.15 5.07
CA TYR A 413 0.87 -3.21 4.08
C TYR A 413 -0.45 -2.63 4.59
N THR A 414 -0.66 -2.65 5.92
CA THR A 414 -1.90 -2.22 6.56
C THR A 414 -1.63 -1.62 7.94
N SER A 415 -2.59 -0.83 8.44
CA SER A 415 -2.58 -0.31 9.81
C SER A 415 -2.50 -1.41 10.88
N LEU A 416 -3.11 -2.58 10.65
CA LEU A 416 -3.05 -3.71 11.60
C LEU A 416 -1.62 -4.21 11.80
N GLY A 417 -0.86 -4.39 10.71
CA GLY A 417 0.53 -4.83 10.80
C GLY A 417 1.43 -3.81 11.50
N LEU A 418 1.19 -2.51 11.23
CA LEU A 418 1.87 -1.42 11.92
C LEU A 418 1.51 -1.38 13.39
N ALA A 419 0.22 -1.42 13.75
CA ALA A 419 -0.26 -1.38 15.13
C ALA A 419 0.26 -2.55 15.96
N TRP A 420 0.28 -3.77 15.39
CA TRP A 420 0.85 -4.94 16.03
C TRP A 420 2.33 -4.74 16.35
N SER A 421 3.12 -4.29 15.38
CA SER A 421 4.56 -4.05 15.58
C SER A 421 4.80 -2.91 16.59
N ALA A 422 3.98 -1.85 16.55
CA ALA A 422 4.04 -0.74 17.49
C ALA A 422 3.70 -1.20 18.93
N ALA A 423 2.66 -2.03 19.07
CA ALA A 423 2.26 -2.60 20.35
C ALA A 423 3.39 -3.43 20.99
N LEU A 424 3.99 -4.35 20.23
CA LEU A 424 5.13 -5.15 20.71
C LEU A 424 6.33 -4.28 21.08
N LYS A 425 6.65 -3.26 20.26
CA LYS A 425 7.79 -2.38 20.49
C LYS A 425 7.61 -1.50 21.74
N VAL A 426 6.44 -0.88 21.87
CA VAL A 426 6.16 0.07 22.98
C VAL A 426 5.98 -0.67 24.30
N SER A 427 5.23 -1.77 24.30
CA SER A 427 4.98 -2.55 25.51
C SER A 427 6.17 -3.40 25.95
N LYS A 428 7.09 -3.72 25.02
CA LYS A 428 8.20 -4.66 25.22
C LYS A 428 7.72 -6.02 25.76
N CYS A 429 6.48 -6.39 25.47
CA CYS A 429 5.93 -7.66 25.91
C CYS A 429 6.50 -8.83 25.10
N ARG A 430 6.57 -9.97 25.75
CA ARG A 430 6.90 -11.27 25.17
C ARG A 430 5.64 -12.12 25.25
N LEU A 431 5.11 -12.50 24.10
CA LEU A 431 3.87 -13.27 24.00
C LEU A 431 4.20 -14.72 23.68
N GLN A 432 3.69 -15.63 24.49
CA GLN A 432 3.81 -17.06 24.23
C GLN A 432 2.80 -17.47 23.17
N LEU A 433 3.26 -18.16 22.12
CA LEU A 433 2.44 -18.72 21.08
C LEU A 433 1.84 -20.04 21.52
N ILE A 434 0.69 -20.38 20.93
CA ILE A 434 0.07 -21.69 21.14
C ILE A 434 0.87 -22.73 20.34
N THR A 435 1.39 -23.72 21.05
CA THR A 435 2.18 -24.84 20.49
C THR A 435 1.32 -26.08 20.24
N ASP A 436 0.20 -26.23 20.94
CA ASP A 436 -0.72 -27.34 20.83
C ASP A 436 -1.81 -27.09 19.78
N PRO A 437 -1.93 -27.93 18.73
CA PRO A 437 -2.94 -27.79 17.68
C PRO A 437 -4.39 -27.84 18.17
N ASP A 438 -4.70 -28.66 19.21
CA ASP A 438 -6.07 -28.76 19.71
C ASP A 438 -6.46 -27.51 20.48
N MET A 439 -5.54 -26.93 21.25
CA MET A 439 -5.73 -25.62 21.90
C MET A 439 -5.92 -24.50 20.85
N TYR A 440 -5.11 -24.50 19.78
CA TYR A 440 -5.26 -23.55 18.69
C TYR A 440 -6.65 -23.63 18.04
N LEU A 441 -7.11 -24.83 17.70
CA LEU A 441 -8.43 -25.04 17.11
C LEU A 441 -9.57 -24.64 18.07
N PHE A 442 -9.40 -24.85 19.37
CA PHE A 442 -10.35 -24.42 20.39
C PHE A 442 -10.47 -22.89 20.43
N VAL A 443 -9.33 -22.19 20.48
CA VAL A 443 -9.29 -20.71 20.48
C VAL A 443 -9.82 -20.17 19.15
N GLU A 444 -9.40 -20.74 18.00
CA GLU A 444 -9.87 -20.32 16.67
C GLU A 444 -11.41 -20.43 16.55
N ALA A 445 -11.98 -21.50 17.09
CA ALA A 445 -13.44 -21.68 17.09
C ALA A 445 -14.18 -20.61 17.92
N GLY A 446 -13.54 -20.11 18.99
CA GLY A 446 -14.09 -19.06 19.86
C GLY A 446 -13.89 -17.63 19.33
N MET A 447 -12.93 -17.42 18.43
CA MET A 447 -12.62 -16.07 17.88
C MET A 447 -13.66 -15.57 16.85
N ARG A 448 -14.55 -16.42 16.38
CA ARG A 448 -15.63 -16.05 15.48
C ARG A 448 -16.78 -15.44 16.28
N GLY A 449 -16.56 -14.27 16.81
CA GLY A 449 -17.59 -13.40 17.35
C GLY A 449 -18.57 -13.00 16.24
N GLY A 450 -19.85 -13.01 16.57
CA GLY A 450 -21.03 -12.98 15.77
C GLY A 450 -21.14 -12.06 14.59
#